data_0e86c7bcbf4b4593f6dee511d6a90e32
#
_entry.id   0e86c7bcbf4b4593f6dee511d6a90e32
#
_cell.length_a   1.000
_cell.length_b   1.000
_cell.length_c   1.000
_cell.angle_alpha   90.00
_cell.angle_beta   90.00
_cell.angle_gamma   90.00
#
_symmetry.space_group_name_H-M   'P 1'
#
loop_
_entity.id
_entity.type
_entity.pdbx_description
1 polymer ?
#
loop_
_entity_poly.entity_id
_entity_poly.type
_entity_poly.pdbx_seq_one_letter_code
_entity_poly.pdbx_strand_id
1 'polypeptide(L)'
;ALLMLISLIADIIVIKTTGFAGKLAFVSLFFIFSTLSLFFYKLRTRGMQAAKDAIASSVMFSAALAVFVPVISILESTLVKGIPGLHKTLFTQTMFSASYLDPVDKGGLLHAIVGTMFLIILTVIISVPTGILTALYLTEIKGKGSRFIQLTVQAMSGVPSVVAGLFIFAAVILTTPIKASGIAGAFALSILMVPTVTRTAQEVLLLIPNDLREAGLAMGATQWKTVSTIVLPAARNGLLTATILGVARIAGETAPLIFTIGG
;
A
#
# COMPACT_ATOMS: atom_id res chain seq x y z
N ALA A 1 29.08 -12.51 -20.50
CA ALA A 1 28.71 -13.39 -21.64
C ALA A 1 29.24 -14.80 -21.46
N LEU A 2 30.54 -15.04 -21.29
CA LEU A 2 31.15 -16.36 -21.18
C LEU A 2 30.62 -17.19 -20.00
N LEU A 3 30.49 -16.57 -18.81
CA LEU A 3 29.94 -17.22 -17.60
C LEU A 3 28.48 -17.64 -17.74
N MET A 4 27.68 -16.84 -18.43
CA MET A 4 26.28 -17.20 -18.72
C MET A 4 26.18 -18.36 -19.71
N LEU A 5 27.11 -18.43 -20.66
CA LEU A 5 27.17 -19.52 -21.62
C LEU A 5 27.57 -20.84 -20.92
N ILE A 6 28.52 -20.80 -20.01
CA ILE A 6 28.94 -21.95 -19.20
C ILE A 6 27.79 -22.46 -18.33
N SER A 7 27.05 -21.53 -17.65
CA SER A 7 25.90 -21.93 -16.82
C SER A 7 24.75 -22.50 -17.64
N LEU A 8 24.51 -21.97 -18.83
CA LEU A 8 23.50 -22.51 -19.77
C LEU A 8 23.84 -23.92 -20.25
N ILE A 9 25.11 -24.15 -20.61
CA ILE A 9 25.58 -25.47 -21.02
C ILE A 9 25.47 -26.49 -19.88
N ALA A 10 25.88 -26.10 -18.67
CA ALA A 10 25.76 -26.93 -17.47
C ALA A 10 24.31 -27.29 -17.18
N ASP A 11 23.40 -26.32 -17.30
CA ASP A 11 21.97 -26.52 -17.11
C ASP A 11 21.37 -27.52 -18.11
N ILE A 12 21.66 -27.37 -19.39
CA ILE A 12 21.20 -28.28 -20.44
C ILE A 12 21.74 -29.72 -20.21
N ILE A 13 23.00 -29.85 -19.79
CA ILE A 13 23.59 -31.17 -19.49
C ILE A 13 22.85 -31.84 -18.33
N VAL A 14 22.61 -31.10 -17.23
CA VAL A 14 21.94 -31.67 -16.06
C VAL A 14 20.50 -32.05 -16.36
N ILE A 15 19.76 -31.21 -17.08
CA ILE A 15 18.38 -31.53 -17.50
C ILE A 15 18.33 -32.79 -18.37
N LYS A 16 19.26 -32.95 -19.31
CA LYS A 16 19.31 -34.14 -20.17
C LYS A 16 19.72 -35.42 -19.44
N THR A 17 20.56 -35.30 -18.41
CA THR A 17 21.08 -36.49 -17.69
C THR A 17 20.19 -36.93 -16.54
N THR A 18 19.50 -35.99 -15.88
CA THR A 18 18.69 -36.28 -14.68
C THR A 18 17.21 -36.50 -14.99
N GLY A 19 16.74 -36.10 -16.18
CA GLY A 19 15.32 -36.13 -16.52
C GLY A 19 14.48 -35.08 -15.76
N PHE A 20 15.12 -34.17 -15.00
CA PHE A 20 14.47 -33.12 -14.25
C PHE A 20 14.03 -32.01 -15.21
N ALA A 21 12.88 -32.22 -15.88
CA ALA A 21 12.39 -31.40 -16.96
C ALA A 21 11.27 -30.46 -16.50
N GLY A 22 11.25 -29.24 -17.09
CA GLY A 22 10.19 -28.26 -16.85
C GLY A 22 10.74 -26.83 -16.81
N LYS A 23 9.87 -25.84 -17.07
CA LYS A 23 10.28 -24.41 -17.09
C LYS A 23 10.88 -23.97 -15.74
N LEU A 24 10.29 -24.42 -14.63
CA LEU A 24 10.78 -24.08 -13.29
C LEU A 24 12.14 -24.74 -13.00
N ALA A 25 12.34 -26.01 -13.40
CA ALA A 25 13.60 -26.71 -13.24
C ALA A 25 14.72 -25.99 -14.01
N PHE A 26 14.47 -25.64 -15.27
CA PHE A 26 15.42 -24.89 -16.10
C PHE A 26 15.81 -23.56 -15.45
N VAL A 27 14.85 -22.73 -15.04
CA VAL A 27 15.11 -21.42 -14.43
C VAL A 27 15.89 -21.56 -13.12
N SER A 28 15.52 -22.54 -12.26
CA SER A 28 16.18 -22.75 -10.96
C SER A 28 17.63 -23.22 -11.12
N LEU A 29 17.86 -24.20 -12.00
CA LEU A 29 19.20 -24.72 -12.25
C LEU A 29 20.09 -23.68 -12.93
N PHE A 30 19.58 -22.96 -13.91
CA PHE A 30 20.29 -21.86 -14.55
C PHE A 30 20.71 -20.78 -13.53
N PHE A 31 19.81 -20.43 -12.61
CA PHE A 31 20.11 -19.48 -11.54
C PHE A 31 21.23 -19.99 -10.61
N ILE A 32 21.15 -21.26 -10.19
CA ILE A 32 22.16 -21.88 -9.33
C ILE A 32 23.52 -21.91 -10.03
N PHE A 33 23.59 -22.39 -11.26
CA PHE A 33 24.84 -22.45 -12.01
C PHE A 33 25.42 -21.07 -12.32
N SER A 34 24.59 -20.10 -12.64
CA SER A 34 25.01 -18.72 -12.88
C SER A 34 25.57 -18.07 -11.61
N THR A 35 24.93 -18.28 -10.46
CA THR A 35 25.41 -17.80 -9.17
C THR A 35 26.72 -18.45 -8.76
N LEU A 36 26.83 -19.78 -8.91
CA LEU A 36 28.07 -20.50 -8.64
C LEU A 36 29.24 -20.06 -9.56
N SER A 37 28.98 -19.90 -10.84
CA SER A 37 30.00 -19.46 -11.78
C SER A 37 30.49 -18.05 -11.47
N LEU A 38 29.59 -17.14 -11.10
CA LEU A 38 29.94 -15.79 -10.63
C LEU A 38 30.73 -15.81 -9.32
N PHE A 39 30.34 -16.68 -8.37
CA PHE A 39 31.05 -16.87 -7.11
C PHE A 39 32.52 -17.30 -7.36
N PHE A 40 32.74 -18.38 -8.10
CA PHE A 40 34.08 -18.88 -8.37
C PHE A 40 34.93 -17.89 -9.18
N TYR A 41 34.33 -17.19 -10.15
CA TYR A 41 35.00 -16.15 -10.89
C TYR A 41 35.48 -15.00 -9.99
N LYS A 42 34.57 -14.46 -9.14
CA LYS A 42 34.92 -13.37 -8.22
C LYS A 42 35.88 -13.82 -7.12
N LEU A 43 35.77 -15.06 -6.67
CA LEU A 43 36.68 -15.63 -5.69
C LEU A 43 38.14 -15.62 -6.21
N ARG A 44 38.33 -16.02 -7.48
CA ARG A 44 39.66 -16.03 -8.09
C ARG A 44 40.19 -14.65 -8.48
N THR A 45 39.32 -13.72 -8.87
CA THR A 45 39.75 -12.41 -9.40
C THR A 45 39.76 -11.31 -8.35
N ARG A 46 38.89 -11.34 -7.35
CA ARG A 46 38.66 -10.25 -6.37
C ARG A 46 38.62 -10.71 -4.90
N GLY A 47 38.81 -12.01 -4.65
CA GLY A 47 38.85 -12.56 -3.32
C GLY A 47 37.48 -12.90 -2.70
N MET A 48 37.53 -13.43 -1.46
CA MET A 48 36.38 -14.00 -0.75
C MET A 48 35.24 -12.99 -0.50
N GLN A 49 35.58 -11.73 -0.19
CA GLN A 49 34.58 -10.70 0.09
C GLN A 49 33.69 -10.43 -1.16
N ALA A 50 34.34 -10.25 -2.32
CA ALA A 50 33.61 -10.04 -3.57
C ALA A 50 32.80 -11.28 -4.02
N ALA A 51 33.24 -12.47 -3.64
CA ALA A 51 32.50 -13.70 -3.88
C ALA A 51 31.23 -13.79 -3.01
N LYS A 52 31.31 -13.42 -1.73
CA LYS A 52 30.14 -13.34 -0.84
C LYS A 52 29.14 -12.28 -1.32
N ASP A 53 29.62 -11.11 -1.75
CA ASP A 53 28.77 -10.05 -2.32
C ASP A 53 28.05 -10.51 -3.58
N ALA A 54 28.69 -11.39 -4.39
CA ALA A 54 28.04 -11.97 -5.55
C ALA A 54 26.85 -12.85 -5.19
N ILE A 55 26.98 -13.70 -4.17
CA ILE A 55 25.88 -14.53 -3.69
C ILE A 55 24.77 -13.63 -3.13
N ALA A 56 25.11 -12.69 -2.25
CA ALA A 56 24.14 -11.77 -1.67
C ALA A 56 23.35 -11.03 -2.74
N SER A 57 24.05 -10.46 -3.73
CA SER A 57 23.39 -9.77 -4.86
C SER A 57 22.50 -10.68 -5.69
N SER A 58 22.94 -11.92 -5.95
CA SER A 58 22.14 -12.90 -6.70
C SER A 58 20.87 -13.29 -5.93
N VAL A 59 20.97 -13.51 -4.62
CA VAL A 59 19.81 -13.82 -3.75
C VAL A 59 18.84 -12.64 -3.71
N MET A 60 19.34 -11.41 -3.54
CA MET A 60 18.49 -10.21 -3.56
C MET A 60 17.78 -10.03 -4.91
N PHE A 61 18.49 -10.24 -6.02
CA PHE A 61 17.92 -10.16 -7.35
C PHE A 61 16.85 -11.23 -7.59
N SER A 62 17.10 -12.48 -7.16
CA SER A 62 16.09 -13.54 -7.28
C SER A 62 14.87 -13.29 -6.40
N ALA A 63 15.06 -12.76 -5.19
CA ALA A 63 13.95 -12.37 -4.33
C ALA A 63 13.11 -11.25 -4.98
N ALA A 64 13.76 -10.26 -5.59
CA ALA A 64 13.05 -9.23 -6.35
C ALA A 64 12.26 -9.82 -7.53
N LEU A 65 12.88 -10.70 -8.34
CA LEU A 65 12.19 -11.37 -9.44
C LEU A 65 11.00 -12.23 -8.95
N ALA A 66 11.15 -12.93 -7.83
CA ALA A 66 10.10 -13.75 -7.24
C ALA A 66 8.86 -12.90 -6.85
N VAL A 67 9.04 -11.62 -6.54
CA VAL A 67 7.94 -10.68 -6.27
C VAL A 67 7.42 -10.04 -7.56
N PHE A 68 8.30 -9.55 -8.41
CA PHE A 68 7.89 -8.79 -9.61
C PHE A 68 7.28 -9.67 -10.71
N VAL A 69 7.79 -10.88 -10.93
CA VAL A 69 7.28 -11.75 -12.01
C VAL A 69 5.80 -12.09 -11.83
N PRO A 70 5.31 -12.56 -10.67
CA PRO A 70 3.88 -12.77 -10.45
C PRO A 70 3.05 -11.50 -10.62
N VAL A 71 3.52 -10.37 -10.11
CA VAL A 71 2.79 -9.08 -10.23
C VAL A 71 2.64 -8.67 -11.69
N ILE A 72 3.74 -8.71 -12.47
CA ILE A 72 3.71 -8.39 -13.90
C ILE A 72 2.81 -9.37 -14.65
N SER A 73 2.89 -10.68 -14.35
CA SER A 73 2.06 -11.70 -14.99
C SER A 73 0.56 -11.50 -14.72
N ILE A 74 0.19 -11.11 -13.49
CA ILE A 74 -1.20 -10.78 -13.15
C ILE A 74 -1.66 -9.55 -13.92
N LEU A 75 -0.84 -8.49 -13.94
CA LEU A 75 -1.15 -7.25 -14.67
C LEU A 75 -1.31 -7.51 -16.17
N GLU A 76 -0.37 -8.25 -16.78
CA GLU A 76 -0.44 -8.64 -18.19
C GLU A 76 -1.73 -9.42 -18.48
N SER A 77 -2.00 -10.48 -17.69
CA SER A 77 -3.21 -11.29 -17.86
C SER A 77 -4.49 -10.45 -17.72
N THR A 78 -4.51 -9.54 -16.74
CA THR A 78 -5.66 -8.66 -16.50
C THR A 78 -5.87 -7.68 -17.66
N LEU A 79 -4.79 -7.07 -18.15
CA LEU A 79 -4.85 -6.15 -19.29
C LEU A 79 -5.27 -6.86 -20.58
N VAL A 80 -4.60 -7.96 -20.93
CA VAL A 80 -4.87 -8.70 -22.19
C VAL A 80 -6.31 -9.22 -22.21
N LYS A 81 -6.82 -9.73 -21.08
CA LYS A 81 -8.19 -10.24 -21.01
C LYS A 81 -9.22 -9.14 -20.77
N GLY A 82 -8.83 -8.04 -20.14
CA GLY A 82 -9.75 -6.94 -19.79
C GLY A 82 -9.95 -5.92 -20.89
N ILE A 83 -8.95 -5.65 -21.74
CA ILE A 83 -9.05 -4.66 -22.83
C ILE A 83 -10.25 -4.91 -23.76
N PRO A 84 -10.54 -6.15 -24.20
CA PRO A 84 -11.72 -6.42 -25.03
C PRO A 84 -13.05 -6.10 -24.35
N GLY A 85 -13.10 -6.08 -23.02
CA GLY A 85 -14.27 -5.73 -22.21
C GLY A 85 -14.44 -4.24 -21.93
N LEU A 86 -13.54 -3.37 -22.39
CA LEU A 86 -13.60 -1.93 -22.18
C LEU A 86 -14.57 -1.27 -23.18
N HIS A 87 -15.86 -1.26 -22.84
CA HIS A 87 -16.91 -0.59 -23.61
C HIS A 87 -17.43 0.62 -22.83
N LYS A 88 -18.09 1.56 -23.53
CA LYS A 88 -18.69 2.74 -22.88
C LYS A 88 -19.72 2.35 -21.82
N THR A 89 -20.45 1.28 -22.05
CA THR A 89 -21.44 0.71 -21.14
C THR A 89 -20.86 0.34 -19.79
N LEU A 90 -19.58 -0.06 -19.74
CA LEU A 90 -18.88 -0.38 -18.50
C LEU A 90 -18.92 0.79 -17.48
N PHE A 91 -18.84 2.02 -17.94
CA PHE A 91 -18.81 3.22 -17.11
C PHE A 91 -20.18 3.90 -16.96
N THR A 92 -21.17 3.51 -17.73
CA THR A 92 -22.49 4.18 -17.77
C THR A 92 -23.66 3.31 -17.31
N GLN A 93 -23.47 2.01 -17.25
CA GLN A 93 -24.49 1.06 -16.82
C GLN A 93 -24.14 0.39 -15.49
N THR A 94 -25.15 -0.21 -14.87
CA THR A 94 -25.02 -1.01 -13.65
C THR A 94 -25.21 -2.49 -13.99
N MET A 95 -24.82 -3.40 -13.09
CA MET A 95 -25.03 -4.83 -13.26
C MET A 95 -26.45 -5.29 -12.88
N PHE A 96 -27.35 -4.37 -12.53
CA PHE A 96 -28.67 -4.73 -11.99
C PHE A 96 -29.54 -5.56 -12.94
N SER A 97 -29.40 -5.33 -14.25
CA SER A 97 -30.17 -6.05 -15.30
C SER A 97 -29.31 -7.00 -16.15
N ALA A 98 -28.04 -7.23 -15.76
CA ALA A 98 -27.12 -8.07 -16.51
C ALA A 98 -27.03 -9.47 -15.90
N SER A 99 -26.98 -10.49 -16.75
CA SER A 99 -26.77 -11.89 -16.40
C SER A 99 -25.39 -12.35 -16.88
N TYR A 100 -24.84 -13.40 -16.26
CA TYR A 100 -23.56 -14.00 -16.68
C TYR A 100 -23.59 -14.62 -18.09
N LEU A 101 -24.78 -14.81 -18.65
CA LEU A 101 -24.99 -15.31 -20.01
C LEU A 101 -25.10 -14.17 -21.06
N ASP A 102 -25.18 -12.92 -20.62
CA ASP A 102 -25.29 -11.79 -21.51
C ASP A 102 -23.95 -11.47 -22.20
N PRO A 103 -23.95 -10.85 -23.38
CA PRO A 103 -22.75 -10.36 -24.04
C PRO A 103 -21.95 -9.39 -23.15
N VAL A 104 -20.64 -9.30 -23.37
CA VAL A 104 -19.70 -8.51 -22.56
C VAL A 104 -20.00 -7.01 -22.53
N ASP A 105 -20.72 -6.51 -23.53
CA ASP A 105 -21.15 -5.11 -23.67
C ASP A 105 -22.41 -4.76 -22.86
N LYS A 106 -23.03 -5.76 -22.22
CA LYS A 106 -24.23 -5.59 -21.40
C LYS A 106 -23.89 -5.50 -19.93
N GLY A 107 -24.40 -4.47 -19.27
CA GLY A 107 -24.06 -4.17 -17.87
C GLY A 107 -22.82 -3.31 -17.72
N GLY A 108 -22.49 -2.93 -16.47
CA GLY A 108 -21.37 -2.06 -16.19
C GLY A 108 -21.06 -1.89 -14.72
N LEU A 109 -20.00 -1.17 -14.44
CA LEU A 109 -19.41 -0.96 -13.10
C LEU A 109 -19.79 0.39 -12.47
N LEU A 110 -20.73 1.15 -13.04
CA LEU A 110 -21.09 2.48 -12.56
C LEU A 110 -21.40 2.48 -11.05
N HIS A 111 -22.19 1.52 -10.60
CA HIS A 111 -22.55 1.40 -9.18
C HIS A 111 -21.34 1.14 -8.27
N ALA A 112 -20.37 0.33 -8.73
CA ALA A 112 -19.15 0.05 -7.98
C ALA A 112 -18.22 1.26 -7.94
N ILE A 113 -18.08 1.99 -9.06
CA ILE A 113 -17.28 3.22 -9.14
C ILE A 113 -17.85 4.28 -8.22
N VAL A 114 -19.15 4.57 -8.32
CA VAL A 114 -19.82 5.57 -7.46
C VAL A 114 -19.77 5.16 -6.01
N GLY A 115 -20.01 3.89 -5.68
CA GLY A 115 -19.93 3.36 -4.33
C GLY A 115 -18.52 3.52 -3.72
N THR A 116 -17.49 3.18 -4.48
CA THR A 116 -16.09 3.35 -4.03
C THR A 116 -15.74 4.82 -3.81
N MET A 117 -16.13 5.71 -4.73
CA MET A 117 -15.90 7.15 -4.56
C MET A 117 -16.60 7.69 -3.32
N PHE A 118 -17.85 7.28 -3.09
CA PHE A 118 -18.61 7.68 -1.90
C PHE A 118 -17.94 7.22 -0.60
N LEU A 119 -17.49 5.96 -0.56
CA LEU A 119 -16.73 5.41 0.58
C LEU A 119 -15.44 6.18 0.84
N ILE A 120 -14.65 6.45 -0.21
CA ILE A 120 -13.40 7.21 -0.10
C ILE A 120 -13.68 8.62 0.42
N ILE A 121 -14.65 9.32 -0.14
CA ILE A 121 -14.99 10.70 0.27
C ILE A 121 -15.40 10.73 1.75
N LEU A 122 -16.30 9.84 2.19
CA LEU A 122 -16.72 9.77 3.58
C LEU A 122 -15.54 9.46 4.52
N THR A 123 -14.71 8.51 4.13
CA THR A 123 -13.53 8.13 4.91
C THR A 123 -12.53 9.30 5.02
N VAL A 124 -12.31 10.04 3.93
CA VAL A 124 -11.43 11.22 3.89
C VAL A 124 -11.96 12.32 4.81
N ILE A 125 -13.26 12.61 4.74
CA ILE A 125 -13.91 13.63 5.59
C ILE A 125 -13.73 13.32 7.09
N ILE A 126 -13.74 12.06 7.47
CA ILE A 126 -13.54 11.63 8.86
C ILE A 126 -12.06 11.60 9.22
N SER A 127 -11.25 10.93 8.38
CA SER A 127 -9.88 10.54 8.73
C SER A 127 -8.85 11.63 8.56
N VAL A 128 -9.00 12.51 7.56
CA VAL A 128 -7.98 13.55 7.29
C VAL A 128 -7.99 14.62 8.37
N PRO A 129 -9.13 15.22 8.74
CA PRO A 129 -9.15 16.19 9.84
C PRO A 129 -8.67 15.57 11.16
N THR A 130 -9.17 14.39 11.52
CA THR A 130 -8.78 13.71 12.76
C THR A 130 -7.30 13.34 12.76
N GLY A 131 -6.75 12.83 11.66
CA GLY A 131 -5.35 12.47 11.52
C GLY A 131 -4.41 13.68 11.61
N ILE A 132 -4.73 14.76 10.88
CA ILE A 132 -3.92 15.99 10.91
C ILE A 132 -3.98 16.67 12.28
N LEU A 133 -5.17 16.78 12.89
CA LEU A 133 -5.31 17.36 14.23
C LEU A 133 -4.55 16.54 15.28
N THR A 134 -4.58 15.20 15.16
CA THR A 134 -3.80 14.31 16.03
C THR A 134 -2.29 14.54 15.84
N ALA A 135 -1.82 14.65 14.60
CA ALA A 135 -0.43 14.94 14.30
C ALA A 135 0.00 16.30 14.88
N LEU A 136 -0.81 17.34 14.71
CA LEU A 136 -0.55 18.66 15.30
C LEU A 136 -0.49 18.60 16.83
N TYR A 137 -1.40 17.88 17.47
CA TYR A 137 -1.35 17.70 18.91
C TYR A 137 -0.06 17.04 19.37
N LEU A 138 0.40 16.03 18.66
CA LEU A 138 1.61 15.28 18.99
C LEU A 138 2.91 16.06 18.71
N THR A 139 2.93 16.94 17.73
CA THR A 139 4.13 17.70 17.33
C THR A 139 4.23 19.07 17.96
N GLU A 140 3.11 19.80 18.03
CA GLU A 140 3.11 21.20 18.41
C GLU A 140 2.69 21.41 19.88
N ILE A 141 1.66 20.71 20.35
CA ILE A 141 1.11 20.93 21.71
C ILE A 141 1.89 20.13 22.76
N LYS A 142 2.23 18.87 22.47
CA LYS A 142 2.98 17.94 23.34
C LYS A 142 2.40 17.87 24.75
N GLY A 143 1.08 17.85 24.89
CA GLY A 143 0.37 17.86 26.16
C GLY A 143 0.53 16.55 26.93
N LYS A 144 0.03 16.51 28.19
CA LYS A 144 0.14 15.34 29.08
C LYS A 144 -0.44 14.04 28.49
N GLY A 145 -1.38 14.10 27.55
CA GLY A 145 -1.97 12.95 26.86
C GLY A 145 -1.19 12.45 25.64
N SER A 146 -0.13 13.15 25.20
CA SER A 146 0.58 12.84 23.94
C SER A 146 1.08 11.39 23.89
N ARG A 147 1.62 10.87 25.02
CA ARG A 147 2.12 9.50 25.09
C ARG A 147 1.00 8.47 24.87
N PHE A 148 -0.16 8.69 25.47
CA PHE A 148 -1.33 7.81 25.33
C PHE A 148 -1.85 7.82 23.88
N ILE A 149 -2.02 9.02 23.30
CA ILE A 149 -2.45 9.17 21.90
C ILE A 149 -1.45 8.52 20.94
N GLN A 150 -0.15 8.71 21.17
CA GLN A 150 0.88 8.09 20.33
C GLN A 150 0.82 6.55 20.40
N LEU A 151 0.63 5.98 21.59
CA LEU A 151 0.46 4.54 21.77
C LEU A 151 -0.82 4.04 21.06
N THR A 152 -1.91 4.78 21.15
CA THR A 152 -3.16 4.45 20.45
C THR A 152 -2.98 4.44 18.93
N VAL A 153 -2.37 5.48 18.36
CA VAL A 153 -2.06 5.56 16.92
C VAL A 153 -1.14 4.40 16.51
N GLN A 154 -0.18 4.05 17.37
CA GLN A 154 0.73 2.93 17.14
C GLN A 154 -0.01 1.59 17.13
N ALA A 155 -0.87 1.37 18.12
CA ALA A 155 -1.70 0.17 18.22
C ALA A 155 -2.63 0.03 17.00
N MET A 156 -3.33 1.12 16.63
CA MET A 156 -4.21 1.14 15.44
C MET A 156 -3.45 0.80 14.15
N SER A 157 -2.19 1.23 14.01
CA SER A 157 -1.38 0.91 12.82
C SER A 157 -1.06 -0.58 12.68
N GLY A 158 -1.10 -1.34 13.76
CA GLY A 158 -0.86 -2.78 13.81
C GLY A 158 -2.12 -3.63 13.64
N VAL A 159 -3.32 -3.02 13.59
CA VAL A 159 -4.58 -3.75 13.48
C VAL A 159 -4.72 -4.35 12.08
N PRO A 160 -4.95 -5.67 11.94
CA PRO A 160 -5.31 -6.29 10.68
C PRO A 160 -6.61 -5.70 10.12
N SER A 161 -6.70 -5.48 8.81
CA SER A 161 -7.87 -4.82 8.19
C SER A 161 -9.19 -5.57 8.43
N VAL A 162 -9.15 -6.90 8.44
CA VAL A 162 -10.30 -7.75 8.79
C VAL A 162 -10.84 -7.43 10.19
N VAL A 163 -9.94 -7.23 11.16
CA VAL A 163 -10.30 -6.94 12.56
C VAL A 163 -10.99 -5.58 12.67
N ALA A 164 -10.54 -4.58 11.90
CA ALA A 164 -11.22 -3.27 11.85
C ALA A 164 -12.68 -3.40 11.35
N GLY A 165 -12.92 -4.23 10.33
CA GLY A 165 -14.25 -4.53 9.83
C GLY A 165 -15.12 -5.25 10.86
N LEU A 166 -14.59 -6.29 11.50
CA LEU A 166 -15.28 -7.04 12.55
C LEU A 166 -15.58 -6.16 13.77
N PHE A 167 -14.68 -5.25 14.12
CA PHE A 167 -14.91 -4.31 15.22
C PHE A 167 -16.10 -3.40 14.93
N ILE A 168 -16.18 -2.80 13.74
CA ILE A 168 -17.33 -1.97 13.36
C ILE A 168 -18.60 -2.81 13.25
N PHE A 169 -18.51 -4.02 12.74
CA PHE A 169 -19.66 -4.93 12.73
C PHE A 169 -20.19 -5.17 14.15
N ALA A 170 -19.32 -5.56 15.07
CA ALA A 170 -19.73 -5.88 16.45
C ALA A 170 -20.12 -4.63 17.25
N ALA A 171 -19.34 -3.54 17.17
CA ALA A 171 -19.51 -2.36 18.01
C ALA A 171 -20.53 -1.34 17.46
N VAL A 172 -20.80 -1.35 16.17
CA VAL A 172 -21.71 -0.38 15.54
C VAL A 172 -22.96 -1.07 14.98
N ILE A 173 -22.78 -2.06 14.10
CA ILE A 173 -23.92 -2.65 13.37
C ILE A 173 -24.81 -3.49 14.32
N LEU A 174 -24.22 -4.26 15.24
CA LEU A 174 -24.99 -5.07 16.19
C LEU A 174 -25.57 -4.29 17.38
N THR A 175 -24.95 -3.15 17.75
CA THR A 175 -25.33 -2.43 18.98
C THR A 175 -26.10 -1.14 18.74
N THR A 176 -26.08 -0.61 17.50
CA THR A 176 -26.75 0.63 17.14
C THR A 176 -27.79 0.42 16.03
N PRO A 177 -28.71 1.36 15.77
CA PRO A 177 -29.62 1.27 14.63
C PRO A 177 -28.96 1.43 13.25
N ILE A 178 -27.63 1.65 13.20
CA ILE A 178 -26.86 1.73 11.96
C ILE A 178 -26.72 0.33 11.37
N LYS A 179 -27.42 0.07 10.28
CA LYS A 179 -27.32 -1.19 9.55
C LYS A 179 -26.03 -1.27 8.73
N ALA A 180 -25.72 -2.45 8.19
CA ALA A 180 -24.68 -2.64 7.18
C ALA A 180 -24.91 -1.63 6.04
N SER A 181 -23.92 -0.78 5.78
CA SER A 181 -24.06 0.37 4.89
C SER A 181 -22.69 0.97 4.53
N GLY A 182 -22.65 1.83 3.51
CA GLY A 182 -21.44 2.58 3.16
C GLY A 182 -20.92 3.46 4.29
N ILE A 183 -21.77 3.93 5.19
CA ILE A 183 -21.35 4.70 6.40
C ILE A 183 -20.57 3.80 7.36
N ALA A 184 -21.07 2.61 7.64
CA ALA A 184 -20.37 1.63 8.48
C ALA A 184 -19.04 1.22 7.85
N GLY A 185 -19.01 1.03 6.52
CA GLY A 185 -17.79 0.80 5.76
C GLY A 185 -16.78 1.94 5.88
N ALA A 186 -17.24 3.19 5.76
CA ALA A 186 -16.38 4.36 5.93
C ALA A 186 -15.78 4.46 7.34
N PHE A 187 -16.51 4.10 8.40
CA PHE A 187 -15.95 4.02 9.75
C PHE A 187 -14.86 2.93 9.85
N ALA A 188 -15.10 1.76 9.28
CA ALA A 188 -14.10 0.69 9.28
C ALA A 188 -12.80 1.10 8.54
N LEU A 189 -12.92 1.74 7.38
CA LEU A 189 -11.80 2.29 6.63
C LEU A 189 -11.10 3.42 7.39
N SER A 190 -11.85 4.23 8.15
CA SER A 190 -11.29 5.33 8.95
C SER A 190 -10.34 4.83 10.05
N ILE A 191 -10.62 3.67 10.66
CA ILE A 191 -9.72 3.04 11.64
C ILE A 191 -8.34 2.78 11.03
N LEU A 192 -8.28 2.43 9.75
CA LEU A 192 -7.03 2.14 9.03
C LEU A 192 -6.35 3.43 8.49
N MET A 193 -7.15 4.40 8.07
CA MET A 193 -6.64 5.62 7.45
C MET A 193 -6.10 6.62 8.47
N VAL A 194 -6.77 6.81 9.60
CA VAL A 194 -6.38 7.78 10.65
C VAL A 194 -4.92 7.60 11.08
N PRO A 195 -4.43 6.42 11.48
CA PRO A 195 -3.04 6.27 11.89
C PRO A 195 -2.04 6.53 10.75
N THR A 196 -2.40 6.19 9.51
CA THR A 196 -1.55 6.44 8.34
C THR A 196 -1.38 7.94 8.10
N VAL A 197 -2.50 8.68 8.07
CA VAL A 197 -2.47 10.15 7.91
C VAL A 197 -1.75 10.80 9.09
N THR A 198 -2.03 10.38 10.33
CA THR A 198 -1.39 10.93 11.53
C THR A 198 0.12 10.79 11.49
N ARG A 199 0.64 9.60 11.19
CA ARG A 199 2.09 9.36 11.16
C ARG A 199 2.77 10.16 10.05
N THR A 200 2.25 10.10 8.83
CA THR A 200 2.84 10.84 7.71
C THR A 200 2.75 12.35 7.92
N ALA A 201 1.63 12.85 8.44
CA ALA A 201 1.50 14.27 8.79
C ALA A 201 2.47 14.66 9.91
N GLN A 202 2.67 13.81 10.92
CA GLN A 202 3.63 14.04 11.99
C GLN A 202 5.06 14.16 11.45
N GLU A 203 5.48 13.25 10.58
CA GLU A 203 6.79 13.30 9.93
C GLU A 203 6.97 14.60 9.13
N VAL A 204 5.96 15.00 8.35
CA VAL A 204 5.98 16.26 7.59
C VAL A 204 6.10 17.49 8.51
N LEU A 205 5.34 17.52 9.59
CA LEU A 205 5.39 18.63 10.55
C LEU A 205 6.74 18.74 11.26
N LEU A 206 7.38 17.61 11.53
CA LEU A 206 8.72 17.57 12.14
C LEU A 206 9.83 18.06 11.19
N LEU A 207 9.62 18.04 9.87
CA LEU A 207 10.57 18.58 8.90
C LEU A 207 10.57 20.12 8.85
N ILE A 208 9.55 20.78 9.38
CA ILE A 208 9.50 22.24 9.42
C ILE A 208 10.52 22.77 10.44
N PRO A 209 11.44 23.68 10.05
CA PRO A 209 12.46 24.21 10.94
C PRO A 209 11.86 24.90 12.18
N ASN A 210 12.51 24.71 13.34
CA ASN A 210 12.09 25.33 14.59
C ASN A 210 12.20 26.87 14.53
N ASP A 211 13.16 27.38 13.78
CA ASP A 211 13.36 28.83 13.60
C ASP A 211 12.09 29.56 13.11
N LEU A 212 11.28 28.90 12.26
CA LEU A 212 10.00 29.45 11.81
C LEU A 212 8.98 29.55 12.95
N ARG A 213 9.00 28.59 13.87
CA ARG A 213 8.11 28.60 15.05
C ARG A 213 8.55 29.71 16.03
N GLU A 214 9.84 29.77 16.28
CA GLU A 214 10.44 30.78 17.17
C GLU A 214 10.24 32.20 16.63
N ALA A 215 10.42 32.43 15.34
CA ALA A 215 10.15 33.70 14.69
C ALA A 215 8.69 34.15 14.86
N GLY A 216 7.74 33.22 14.68
CA GLY A 216 6.32 33.52 14.91
C GLY A 216 6.02 33.93 16.35
N LEU A 217 6.58 33.24 17.32
CA LEU A 217 6.43 33.52 18.74
C LEU A 217 7.13 34.87 19.11
N ALA A 218 8.32 35.12 18.56
CA ALA A 218 9.06 36.36 18.77
C ALA A 218 8.30 37.61 18.26
N MET A 219 7.47 37.45 17.21
CA MET A 219 6.57 38.49 16.72
C MET A 219 5.31 38.67 17.59
N GLY A 220 5.21 38.00 18.74
CA GLY A 220 4.10 38.11 19.67
C GLY A 220 2.87 37.24 19.28
N ALA A 221 2.98 36.38 18.33
CA ALA A 221 1.88 35.47 17.99
C ALA A 221 1.72 34.36 19.06
N THR A 222 0.47 33.97 19.31
CA THR A 222 0.21 32.78 20.14
C THR A 222 0.64 31.50 19.41
N GLN A 223 0.89 30.43 20.14
CA GLN A 223 1.26 29.12 19.55
C GLN A 223 0.28 28.68 18.47
N TRP A 224 -1.03 28.80 18.73
CA TRP A 224 -2.06 28.44 17.76
C TRP A 224 -1.99 29.30 16.48
N LYS A 225 -1.76 30.62 16.64
CA LYS A 225 -1.62 31.54 15.51
C LYS A 225 -0.38 31.19 14.68
N THR A 226 0.75 30.93 15.32
CA THR A 226 1.98 30.47 14.65
C THR A 226 1.75 29.17 13.88
N VAL A 227 1.10 28.18 14.48
CA VAL A 227 0.77 26.92 13.82
C VAL A 227 -0.13 27.15 12.61
N SER A 228 -1.21 27.90 12.75
CA SER A 228 -2.20 28.08 11.68
C SER A 228 -1.71 28.97 10.53
N THR A 229 -0.86 29.98 10.81
CA THR A 229 -0.43 30.96 9.80
C THR A 229 0.96 30.69 9.22
N ILE A 230 1.80 29.92 9.92
CA ILE A 230 3.18 29.64 9.48
C ILE A 230 3.37 28.15 9.23
N VAL A 231 3.17 27.29 10.25
CA VAL A 231 3.51 25.87 10.17
C VAL A 231 2.60 25.12 9.17
N LEU A 232 1.28 25.26 9.28
CA LEU A 232 0.33 24.59 8.40
C LEU A 232 0.48 24.99 6.92
N PRO A 233 0.59 26.29 6.57
CA PRO A 233 0.85 26.69 5.18
C PRO A 233 2.19 26.17 4.65
N ALA A 234 3.24 26.17 5.47
CA ALA A 234 4.55 25.64 5.09
C ALA A 234 4.50 24.12 4.86
N ALA A 235 3.72 23.39 5.66
CA ALA A 235 3.54 21.95 5.57
C ALA A 235 2.52 21.47 4.53
N ARG A 236 1.76 22.37 3.88
CA ARG A 236 0.58 22.04 3.06
C ARG A 236 0.82 20.94 2.03
N ASN A 237 1.93 21.00 1.29
CA ASN A 237 2.22 20.03 0.24
C ASN A 237 2.51 18.64 0.83
N GLY A 238 3.20 18.59 1.96
CA GLY A 238 3.44 17.34 2.68
C GLY A 238 2.15 16.77 3.30
N LEU A 239 1.27 17.62 3.82
CA LEU A 239 -0.04 17.20 4.35
C LEU A 239 -0.97 16.68 3.23
N LEU A 240 -0.91 17.28 2.04
CA LEU A 240 -1.57 16.72 0.85
C LEU A 240 -1.02 15.34 0.50
N THR A 241 0.30 15.16 0.54
CA THR A 241 0.92 13.86 0.33
C THR A 241 0.48 12.85 1.38
N ALA A 242 0.39 13.22 2.65
CA ALA A 242 -0.14 12.36 3.71
C ALA A 242 -1.59 11.93 3.43
N THR A 243 -2.41 12.85 2.93
CA THR A 243 -3.79 12.55 2.54
C THR A 243 -3.85 11.57 1.36
N ILE A 244 -3.05 11.81 0.31
CA ILE A 244 -2.99 10.94 -0.89
C ILE A 244 -2.52 9.54 -0.50
N LEU A 245 -1.51 9.41 0.36
CA LEU A 245 -1.04 8.12 0.85
C LEU A 245 -2.12 7.39 1.67
N GLY A 246 -2.87 8.11 2.49
CA GLY A 246 -4.02 7.58 3.21
C GLY A 246 -5.10 7.06 2.25
N VAL A 247 -5.45 7.84 1.23
CA VAL A 247 -6.41 7.45 0.18
C VAL A 247 -5.93 6.22 -0.60
N ALA A 248 -4.68 6.23 -1.04
CA ALA A 248 -4.09 5.12 -1.77
C ALA A 248 -4.14 3.80 -0.97
N ARG A 249 -3.91 3.88 0.36
CA ARG A 249 -4.02 2.73 1.25
C ARG A 249 -5.45 2.17 1.28
N ILE A 250 -6.47 3.02 1.49
CA ILE A 250 -7.86 2.55 1.64
C ILE A 250 -8.54 2.19 0.33
N ALA A 251 -8.09 2.74 -0.81
CA ALA A 251 -8.69 2.48 -2.12
C ALA A 251 -8.61 1.01 -2.56
N GLY A 252 -7.62 0.27 -2.06
CA GLY A 252 -7.44 -1.16 -2.32
C GLY A 252 -7.99 -2.08 -1.23
N GLU A 253 -8.57 -1.53 -0.15
CA GLU A 253 -9.04 -2.35 0.97
C GLU A 253 -10.42 -2.95 0.66
N THR A 254 -10.51 -4.27 0.75
CA THR A 254 -11.76 -5.02 0.55
C THR A 254 -12.20 -5.74 1.82
N ALA A 255 -11.26 -6.23 2.61
CA ALA A 255 -11.53 -7.08 3.77
C ALA A 255 -12.46 -6.45 4.83
N PRO A 256 -12.30 -5.19 5.27
CA PRO A 256 -13.22 -4.60 6.25
C PRO A 256 -14.62 -4.37 5.69
N LEU A 257 -14.74 -4.18 4.36
CA LEU A 257 -16.00 -3.89 3.69
C LEU A 257 -16.93 -5.10 3.62
N ILE A 258 -16.39 -6.32 3.56
CA ILE A 258 -17.16 -7.57 3.54
C ILE A 258 -18.10 -7.65 4.77
N PHE A 259 -17.66 -7.17 5.92
CA PHE A 259 -18.44 -7.23 7.16
C PHE A 259 -19.36 -6.01 7.36
N THR A 260 -19.07 -4.90 6.70
CA THR A 260 -19.70 -3.61 7.02
C THR A 260 -20.68 -3.10 5.97
N ILE A 261 -20.55 -3.52 4.72
CA ILE A 261 -21.46 -3.08 3.64
C ILE A 261 -22.63 -4.05 3.45
N GLY A 262 -22.45 -5.31 3.81
CA GLY A 262 -23.40 -6.39 3.53
C GLY A 262 -23.19 -6.92 2.12
N GLY A 263 -23.28 -8.24 1.94
CA GLY A 263 -23.28 -8.90 0.65
C GLY A 263 -24.65 -8.85 0.02
#